data_ec7fdeb8bd1c64b65eff9b053ad48115
#
_entry.id   ec7fdeb8bd1c64b65eff9b053ad48115
#
_cell.length_a   1.000
_cell.length_b   1.000
_cell.length_c   1.000
_cell.angle_alpha   90.00
_cell.angle_beta   90.00
_cell.angle_gamma   90.00
#
_symmetry.space_group_name_H-M   'P 1'
#
loop_
_entity.id
_entity.type
_entity.pdbx_description
1 polymer ?
#
loop_
_entity_poly.entity_id
_entity_poly.type
_entity_poly.pdbx_seq_one_letter_code
_entity_poly.pdbx_strand_id
1 'polypeptide(L)'
;MADFDFSAALTATLRTYANGVAVTYSYDLLDRLVEKSYHETGKPDFTIRYTYNAESQLARLRYEEDGETVGSYAFEYDSLGRLIRSTAMDENGSVTQRTEHLYDAFNRLSGQSWTLGAQTYSERYAYSDGEKGDGSLTSMTAATGDSLSFGYDALKRLNRVTVKNGSSVILNTAYAYRDVSWNRGSAQVEFRNVRLGSDSGMLLEGKKYVYDDVGNLKEIRESTGDFNKLVEYAYDSQNQLVKESYYNPGNEKPYDVYDYSYDTAGNLLRVTKNGTVIQTYTYGDAQWHDLLTAVNGQAIPYDASGNPLSYGGWSFGWQNGRQLKTASKTSDGKTETLEYSYDADGIRTSKTYTVETFTQLPDYTVTFTADGTTVKTMTVEDGYTLKDSDYPAVPTKTGYTGEWVKYTSAIHSNVTVQAKYTAVVTKYTVFFKADGFTVKAIQVNDGYVLQDADYPEVPAKVGCNGAWEKHTAAIHSNVTINAVYSPIASHYTVTFKANGKTLKTMTVADGYVLKTSDYPAIPKRAGYTGSWPKTGAIHANTTITAVYTKDSGIVIPTQPTSPGEIMSGGEGE
;
A
#
# COMPACT_ATOMS: atom_id res chain seq x y z
N MET A 1 14.35 20.82 -31.70
CA MET A 1 14.87 19.58 -32.32
C MET A 1 13.79 18.53 -32.07
N ALA A 2 13.36 17.84 -33.11
CA ALA A 2 12.32 16.84 -32.97
C ALA A 2 12.86 15.67 -32.12
N ASP A 3 12.11 15.30 -31.09
CA ASP A 3 12.34 14.07 -30.36
C ASP A 3 12.15 12.90 -31.35
N PHE A 4 13.25 12.22 -31.66
CA PHE A 4 13.18 10.95 -32.37
C PHE A 4 12.68 9.89 -31.38
N ASP A 5 11.42 9.55 -31.50
CA ASP A 5 10.81 8.44 -30.76
C ASP A 5 11.32 7.12 -31.37
N PHE A 6 12.32 6.51 -30.76
CA PHE A 6 12.76 5.15 -31.07
C PHE A 6 11.96 4.12 -30.26
N SER A 7 10.65 4.10 -30.43
CA SER A 7 9.71 3.27 -29.65
C SER A 7 9.62 1.79 -30.07
N ALA A 8 10.60 1.24 -30.77
CA ALA A 8 10.64 -0.19 -31.03
C ALA A 8 11.50 -0.91 -29.99
N ALA A 9 10.92 -1.27 -28.86
CA ALA A 9 11.56 -2.20 -27.92
C ALA A 9 11.75 -3.56 -28.57
N LEU A 10 13.00 -4.05 -28.67
CA LEU A 10 13.33 -5.27 -29.40
C LEU A 10 13.46 -6.51 -28.51
N THR A 11 13.71 -6.34 -27.22
CA THR A 11 13.83 -7.46 -26.27
C THR A 11 13.14 -7.11 -24.96
N ALA A 12 12.15 -7.92 -24.57
CA ALA A 12 11.58 -7.88 -23.24
C ALA A 12 12.01 -9.12 -22.47
N THR A 13 12.52 -8.94 -21.25
CA THR A 13 12.80 -10.05 -20.34
C THR A 13 11.85 -9.98 -19.15
N LEU A 14 11.29 -11.14 -18.77
CA LEU A 14 10.42 -11.29 -17.63
C LEU A 14 11.18 -11.96 -16.49
N ARG A 15 11.14 -11.38 -15.31
CA ARG A 15 11.63 -11.98 -14.08
C ARG A 15 10.47 -12.08 -13.07
N THR A 16 10.14 -13.28 -12.65
CA THR A 16 9.17 -13.50 -11.57
C THR A 16 9.93 -13.78 -10.28
N TYR A 17 9.63 -13.01 -9.24
CA TYR A 17 10.19 -13.22 -7.91
C TYR A 17 9.38 -14.27 -7.13
N ALA A 18 9.99 -14.86 -6.09
CA ALA A 18 9.36 -15.89 -5.27
C ALA A 18 8.04 -15.43 -4.61
N ASN A 19 7.88 -14.14 -4.39
CA ASN A 19 6.66 -13.51 -3.85
C ASN A 19 5.56 -13.26 -4.91
N GLY A 20 5.76 -13.71 -6.16
CA GLY A 20 4.78 -13.58 -7.25
C GLY A 20 4.81 -12.24 -7.99
N VAL A 21 5.69 -11.31 -7.63
CA VAL A 21 5.88 -10.07 -8.40
C VAL A 21 6.55 -10.41 -9.72
N ALA A 22 5.94 -10.02 -10.82
CA ALA A 22 6.55 -10.07 -12.15
C ALA A 22 7.18 -8.72 -12.48
N VAL A 23 8.41 -8.75 -12.96
CA VAL A 23 9.11 -7.55 -13.42
C VAL A 23 9.47 -7.73 -14.89
N THR A 24 8.99 -6.84 -15.73
CA THR A 24 9.33 -6.78 -17.14
C THR A 24 10.40 -5.74 -17.40
N TYR A 25 11.27 -6.04 -18.34
CA TYR A 25 12.36 -5.18 -18.75
C TYR A 25 12.35 -5.06 -20.27
N SER A 26 12.38 -3.84 -20.79
CA SER A 26 12.43 -3.58 -22.23
C SER A 26 13.65 -2.75 -22.61
N TYR A 27 14.24 -3.04 -23.76
CA TYR A 27 15.49 -2.48 -24.22
C TYR A 27 15.33 -1.82 -25.60
N ASP A 28 16.11 -0.81 -25.88
CA ASP A 28 16.17 -0.22 -27.22
C ASP A 28 17.12 -0.98 -28.14
N LEU A 29 17.30 -0.48 -29.37
CA LEU A 29 18.19 -1.07 -30.38
C LEU A 29 19.67 -1.07 -30.02
N LEU A 30 20.06 -0.34 -28.99
CA LEU A 30 21.43 -0.28 -28.47
C LEU A 30 21.58 -1.08 -27.18
N ASP A 31 20.64 -2.01 -26.89
CA ASP A 31 20.57 -2.81 -25.67
C ASP A 31 20.54 -1.97 -24.36
N ARG A 32 20.08 -0.70 -24.47
CA ARG A 32 19.91 0.14 -23.30
C ARG A 32 18.50 -0.06 -22.74
N LEU A 33 18.41 -0.12 -21.45
CA LEU A 33 17.16 -0.31 -20.73
C LEU A 33 16.28 0.95 -20.85
N VAL A 34 15.12 0.85 -21.44
CA VAL A 34 14.19 1.95 -21.65
C VAL A 34 12.93 1.85 -20.79
N GLU A 35 12.62 0.65 -20.21
CA GLU A 35 11.51 0.47 -19.27
C GLU A 35 11.72 -0.69 -18.32
N LYS A 36 11.28 -0.50 -17.08
CA LYS A 36 11.18 -1.55 -16.08
C LYS A 36 9.82 -1.41 -15.40
N SER A 37 8.95 -2.42 -15.56
CA SER A 37 7.60 -2.42 -14.96
C SER A 37 7.45 -3.54 -13.95
N TYR A 38 6.82 -3.20 -12.83
CA TYR A 38 6.49 -4.11 -11.75
C TYR A 38 5.00 -4.39 -11.79
N HIS A 39 4.64 -5.68 -11.85
CA HIS A 39 3.26 -6.15 -11.91
C HIS A 39 2.96 -6.99 -10.68
N GLU A 40 1.99 -6.57 -9.92
CA GLU A 40 1.48 -7.29 -8.75
C GLU A 40 -0.04 -7.43 -8.85
N THR A 41 -0.55 -8.65 -8.69
CA THR A 41 -2.00 -8.89 -8.77
C THR A 41 -2.77 -8.05 -7.76
N GLY A 42 -3.68 -7.23 -8.25
CA GLY A 42 -4.56 -6.38 -7.42
C GLY A 42 -3.95 -5.07 -6.95
N LYS A 43 -2.77 -4.70 -7.45
CA LYS A 43 -2.15 -3.39 -7.23
C LYS A 43 -1.92 -2.65 -8.55
N PRO A 44 -1.77 -1.30 -8.51
CA PRO A 44 -1.33 -0.50 -9.64
C PRO A 44 0.01 -0.98 -10.19
N ASP A 45 0.16 -0.97 -11.50
CA ASP A 45 1.46 -1.22 -12.13
C ASP A 45 2.39 -0.04 -11.89
N PHE A 46 3.60 -0.34 -11.40
CA PHE A 46 4.64 0.67 -11.21
C PHE A 46 5.70 0.55 -12.30
N THR A 47 5.90 1.63 -13.07
CA THR A 47 6.81 1.65 -14.22
C THR A 47 7.88 2.73 -14.07
N ILE A 48 9.12 2.37 -14.40
CA ILE A 48 10.25 3.28 -14.52
C ILE A 48 10.64 3.38 -15.98
N ARG A 49 10.59 4.59 -16.55
CA ARG A 49 11.04 4.86 -17.92
C ARG A 49 12.38 5.59 -17.92
N TYR A 50 13.24 5.18 -18.83
CA TYR A 50 14.60 5.70 -19.00
C TYR A 50 14.72 6.35 -20.38
N THR A 51 15.24 7.55 -20.43
CA THR A 51 15.52 8.26 -21.68
C THR A 51 17.01 8.62 -21.72
N TYR A 52 17.64 8.44 -22.85
CA TYR A 52 19.07 8.68 -23.04
C TYR A 52 19.32 9.82 -24.00
N ASN A 53 20.45 10.52 -23.81
CA ASN A 53 20.93 11.53 -24.76
C ASN A 53 21.66 10.86 -25.95
N ALA A 54 22.15 11.66 -26.89
CA ALA A 54 22.85 11.19 -28.08
C ALA A 54 24.15 10.42 -27.75
N GLU A 55 24.77 10.71 -26.63
CA GLU A 55 25.98 10.08 -26.11
C GLU A 55 25.68 8.80 -25.30
N SER A 56 24.43 8.33 -25.30
CA SER A 56 23.95 7.18 -24.55
C SER A 56 24.02 7.32 -23.03
N GLN A 57 24.04 8.55 -22.53
CA GLN A 57 23.95 8.83 -21.10
C GLN A 57 22.48 8.99 -20.69
N LEU A 58 22.14 8.57 -19.48
CA LEU A 58 20.80 8.70 -18.94
C LEU A 58 20.39 10.17 -18.80
N ALA A 59 19.44 10.62 -19.62
CA ALA A 59 18.98 12.01 -19.63
C ALA A 59 17.77 12.23 -18.71
N ARG A 60 16.91 11.21 -18.57
CA ARG A 60 15.71 11.29 -17.71
C ARG A 60 15.31 9.93 -17.17
N LEU A 61 14.82 9.94 -15.94
CA LEU A 61 13.98 8.88 -15.33
C LEU A 61 12.58 9.42 -15.12
N ARG A 62 11.54 8.60 -15.40
CA ARG A 62 10.16 8.89 -15.07
C ARG A 62 9.58 7.72 -14.30
N TYR A 63 8.90 8.01 -13.21
CA TYR A 63 8.16 7.04 -12.40
C TYR A 63 6.68 7.20 -12.70
N GLU A 64 6.00 6.09 -12.97
CA GLU A 64 4.57 6.05 -13.32
C GLU A 64 3.86 4.99 -12.47
N GLU A 65 2.65 5.32 -12.00
CA GLU A 65 1.69 4.37 -11.42
C GLU A 65 0.45 4.34 -12.33
N ASP A 66 0.05 3.15 -12.80
CA ASP A 66 -1.04 2.96 -13.80
C ASP A 66 -0.93 3.89 -15.03
N GLY A 67 0.29 4.22 -15.42
CA GLY A 67 0.58 5.09 -16.56
C GLY A 67 0.57 6.59 -16.27
N GLU A 68 0.21 7.00 -15.06
CA GLU A 68 0.29 8.40 -14.61
C GLU A 68 1.65 8.71 -13.98
N THR A 69 2.24 9.85 -14.32
CA THR A 69 3.54 10.24 -13.79
C THR A 69 3.43 10.62 -12.31
N VAL A 70 4.16 9.95 -11.44
CA VAL A 70 4.24 10.26 -10.00
C VAL A 70 5.52 10.99 -9.61
N GLY A 71 6.47 11.12 -10.54
CA GLY A 71 7.70 11.88 -10.36
C GLY A 71 8.70 11.65 -11.48
N SER A 72 9.73 12.48 -11.56
CA SER A 72 10.78 12.29 -12.56
C SER A 72 12.11 12.92 -12.12
N TYR A 73 13.20 12.47 -12.78
CA TYR A 73 14.53 13.07 -12.67
C TYR A 73 15.06 13.44 -14.03
N ALA A 74 15.74 14.58 -14.14
CA ALA A 74 16.50 14.99 -15.31
C ALA A 74 17.98 15.09 -14.96
N PHE A 75 18.86 14.67 -15.87
CA PHE A 75 20.31 14.63 -15.71
C PHE A 75 20.99 15.47 -16.78
N GLU A 76 21.98 16.25 -16.37
CA GLU A 76 22.79 17.09 -17.27
C GLU A 76 24.26 16.71 -17.11
N TYR A 77 24.97 16.67 -18.22
CA TYR A 77 26.37 16.28 -18.29
C TYR A 77 27.20 17.37 -18.93
N ASP A 78 28.48 17.45 -18.56
CA ASP A 78 29.43 18.33 -19.23
C ASP A 78 30.00 17.66 -20.51
N SER A 79 30.86 18.38 -21.20
CA SER A 79 31.50 17.92 -22.44
C SER A 79 32.45 16.73 -22.28
N LEU A 80 32.80 16.37 -21.04
CA LEU A 80 33.58 15.17 -20.72
C LEU A 80 32.70 14.00 -20.30
N GLY A 81 31.36 14.16 -20.32
CA GLY A 81 30.42 13.14 -19.96
C GLY A 81 30.20 12.99 -18.44
N ARG A 82 30.66 13.92 -17.62
CA ARG A 82 30.48 13.87 -16.17
C ARG A 82 29.13 14.50 -15.78
N LEU A 83 28.41 13.88 -14.85
CA LEU A 83 27.16 14.39 -14.33
C LEU A 83 27.40 15.71 -13.57
N ILE A 84 26.85 16.81 -14.07
CA ILE A 84 26.96 18.14 -13.43
C ILE A 84 25.71 18.54 -12.70
N ARG A 85 24.55 17.97 -13.06
CA ARG A 85 23.27 18.29 -12.37
C ARG A 85 22.30 17.13 -12.47
N SER A 86 21.59 16.88 -11.36
CA SER A 86 20.37 16.12 -11.35
C SER A 86 19.22 16.95 -10.76
N THR A 87 18.01 16.84 -11.33
CA THR A 87 16.84 17.60 -10.93
C THR A 87 15.69 16.66 -10.72
N ALA A 88 15.15 16.60 -9.49
CA ALA A 88 13.95 15.86 -9.16
C ALA A 88 12.72 16.75 -9.34
N MET A 89 11.65 16.19 -9.88
CA MET A 89 10.38 16.87 -10.13
C MET A 89 9.22 15.99 -9.64
N ASP A 90 8.18 16.62 -9.10
CA ASP A 90 6.95 15.98 -8.69
C ASP A 90 6.07 15.57 -9.89
N GLU A 91 4.88 15.07 -9.62
CA GLU A 91 3.88 14.67 -10.62
C GLU A 91 3.42 15.83 -11.53
N ASN A 92 3.52 17.07 -11.05
CA ASN A 92 3.15 18.29 -11.78
C ASN A 92 4.32 18.89 -12.57
N GLY A 93 5.53 18.26 -12.46
CA GLY A 93 6.75 18.77 -13.08
C GLY A 93 7.42 19.93 -12.30
N SER A 94 6.98 20.21 -11.08
CA SER A 94 7.60 21.22 -10.22
C SER A 94 8.89 20.65 -9.62
N VAL A 95 9.96 21.46 -9.63
CA VAL A 95 11.25 21.04 -9.08
C VAL A 95 11.18 20.92 -7.56
N THR A 96 11.39 19.71 -7.05
CA THR A 96 11.42 19.41 -5.62
C THR A 96 12.84 19.43 -5.05
N GLN A 97 13.81 19.03 -5.87
CA GLN A 97 15.22 18.99 -5.48
C GLN A 97 16.12 19.20 -6.68
N ARG A 98 17.28 19.81 -6.45
CA ARG A 98 18.38 19.91 -7.41
C ARG A 98 19.69 19.56 -6.73
N THR A 99 20.48 18.71 -7.36
CA THR A 99 21.86 18.38 -6.96
C THR A 99 22.80 18.86 -8.05
N GLU A 100 23.86 19.59 -7.69
CA GLU A 100 24.88 20.05 -8.62
C GLU A 100 26.26 19.52 -8.19
N HIS A 101 27.08 19.13 -9.16
CA HIS A 101 28.43 18.60 -8.97
C HIS A 101 29.46 19.47 -9.65
N LEU A 102 30.55 19.73 -8.96
CA LEU A 102 31.70 20.45 -9.46
C LEU A 102 32.90 19.50 -9.52
N TYR A 103 33.70 19.62 -10.55
CA TYR A 103 34.89 18.78 -10.74
C TYR A 103 36.14 19.61 -10.86
N ASP A 104 37.25 19.06 -10.42
CA ASP A 104 38.58 19.63 -10.62
C ASP A 104 39.20 19.25 -11.98
N ALA A 105 40.39 19.75 -12.25
CA ALA A 105 41.12 19.45 -13.48
C ALA A 105 41.56 17.99 -13.62
N PHE A 106 41.50 17.20 -12.54
CA PHE A 106 41.83 15.79 -12.51
C PHE A 106 40.58 14.89 -12.55
N ASN A 107 39.42 15.44 -12.88
CA ASN A 107 38.12 14.76 -12.94
C ASN A 107 37.60 14.24 -11.57
N ARG A 108 38.09 14.76 -10.46
CA ARG A 108 37.61 14.42 -9.12
C ARG A 108 36.53 15.41 -8.70
N LEU A 109 35.55 14.96 -7.93
CA LEU A 109 34.50 15.80 -7.37
C LEU A 109 35.12 16.86 -6.44
N SER A 110 35.07 18.13 -6.79
CA SER A 110 35.62 19.25 -6.00
C SER A 110 34.59 20.01 -5.19
N GLY A 111 33.31 19.73 -5.43
CA GLY A 111 32.22 20.30 -4.66
C GLY A 111 30.87 19.73 -5.09
N GLN A 112 29.92 19.91 -4.20
CA GLN A 112 28.55 19.42 -4.42
C GLN A 112 27.58 20.38 -3.71
N SER A 113 26.40 20.60 -4.29
CA SER A 113 25.34 21.35 -3.63
C SER A 113 23.98 20.69 -3.81
N TRP A 114 23.11 20.84 -2.82
CA TRP A 114 21.74 20.37 -2.82
C TRP A 114 20.80 21.53 -2.54
N THR A 115 19.86 21.76 -3.44
CA THR A 115 18.78 22.73 -3.25
C THR A 115 17.48 21.97 -3.01
N LEU A 116 16.87 22.18 -1.85
CA LEU A 116 15.61 21.60 -1.40
C LEU A 116 14.63 22.75 -1.16
N GLY A 117 13.65 22.92 -2.04
CA GLY A 117 12.80 24.11 -2.01
C GLY A 117 13.62 25.41 -2.09
N ALA A 118 13.55 26.25 -1.06
CA ALA A 118 14.28 27.52 -0.97
C ALA A 118 15.67 27.42 -0.30
N GLN A 119 16.05 26.24 0.22
CA GLN A 119 17.30 26.07 0.97
C GLN A 119 18.35 25.37 0.12
N THR A 120 19.57 25.88 0.17
CA THR A 120 20.73 25.28 -0.50
C THR A 120 21.82 24.96 0.52
N TYR A 121 22.26 23.70 0.47
CA TYR A 121 23.41 23.20 1.21
C TYR A 121 24.52 22.92 0.23
N SER A 122 25.78 23.16 0.64
CA SER A 122 26.92 22.85 -0.22
C SER A 122 28.12 22.41 0.58
N GLU A 123 28.97 21.63 -0.06
CA GLU A 123 30.27 21.23 0.46
C GLU A 123 31.33 21.27 -0.63
N ARG A 124 32.57 21.41 -0.22
CA ARG A 124 33.74 21.40 -1.08
C ARG A 124 34.74 20.38 -0.63
N TYR A 125 35.44 19.81 -1.58
CA TYR A 125 36.42 18.75 -1.39
C TYR A 125 37.80 19.26 -1.81
N ALA A 126 38.83 18.99 -1.02
CA ALA A 126 40.20 19.25 -1.36
C ALA A 126 41.02 17.96 -1.34
N TYR A 127 42.00 17.89 -2.19
CA TYR A 127 42.82 16.71 -2.41
C TYR A 127 44.30 17.00 -2.26
N SER A 128 45.09 15.96 -2.01
CA SER A 128 46.54 16.04 -1.98
C SER A 128 47.09 16.13 -3.41
N ASP A 129 47.49 17.31 -3.81
CA ASP A 129 47.99 17.66 -5.16
C ASP A 129 49.45 18.09 -5.14
N GLY A 130 50.09 18.19 -6.30
CA GLY A 130 51.47 18.62 -6.51
C GLY A 130 52.43 17.46 -6.76
N GLU A 131 53.77 17.74 -6.84
CA GLU A 131 54.78 16.74 -7.20
C GLU A 131 54.83 15.51 -6.30
N LYS A 132 54.34 15.62 -5.06
CA LYS A 132 54.27 14.52 -4.09
C LYS A 132 52.83 14.19 -3.69
N GLY A 133 51.86 14.82 -4.34
CA GLY A 133 50.46 14.56 -4.11
C GLY A 133 50.05 13.20 -4.67
N ASP A 134 49.12 12.52 -3.98
CA ASP A 134 48.67 11.18 -4.32
C ASP A 134 47.17 11.11 -4.66
N GLY A 135 46.53 12.27 -4.74
CA GLY A 135 45.11 12.40 -5.03
C GLY A 135 44.19 12.03 -3.86
N SER A 136 44.73 11.77 -2.67
CA SER A 136 43.89 11.46 -1.50
C SER A 136 43.06 12.68 -1.07
N LEU A 137 41.81 12.45 -0.63
CA LEU A 137 40.93 13.49 -0.09
C LEU A 137 41.49 14.03 1.22
N THR A 138 41.84 15.30 1.28
CA THR A 138 42.44 15.95 2.46
C THR A 138 41.45 16.74 3.31
N SER A 139 40.35 17.22 2.71
CA SER A 139 39.27 17.85 3.48
C SER A 139 37.95 17.88 2.76
N MET A 140 36.88 17.95 3.57
CA MET A 140 35.53 18.32 3.18
C MET A 140 35.12 19.55 3.98
N THR A 141 34.58 20.57 3.32
CA THR A 141 34.19 21.84 3.98
C THR A 141 32.77 22.21 3.59
N ALA A 142 31.87 22.32 4.58
CA ALA A 142 30.50 22.79 4.40
C ALA A 142 30.47 24.34 4.18
N ALA A 143 29.36 24.83 3.62
CA ALA A 143 29.14 26.27 3.42
C ALA A 143 29.16 27.07 4.74
N THR A 144 28.84 26.44 5.87
CA THR A 144 28.93 27.01 7.23
C THR A 144 30.37 27.30 7.67
N GLY A 145 31.38 26.75 6.97
CA GLY A 145 32.77 26.76 7.35
C GLY A 145 33.21 25.61 8.27
N ASP A 146 32.28 24.75 8.67
CA ASP A 146 32.61 23.49 9.35
C ASP A 146 33.35 22.57 8.39
N SER A 147 34.34 21.84 8.89
CA SER A 147 35.12 20.97 8.02
C SER A 147 35.60 19.69 8.70
N LEU A 148 35.81 18.67 7.86
CA LEU A 148 36.55 17.48 8.18
C LEU A 148 37.91 17.56 7.47
N SER A 149 38.99 17.24 8.19
CA SER A 149 40.31 17.08 7.57
C SER A 149 40.75 15.62 7.76
N PHE A 150 41.36 15.05 6.73
CA PHE A 150 41.79 13.66 6.68
C PHE A 150 43.31 13.56 6.60
N GLY A 151 43.86 12.70 7.42
CA GLY A 151 45.30 12.34 7.39
C GLY A 151 45.42 10.86 7.01
N TYR A 152 46.56 10.54 6.38
CA TYR A 152 46.86 9.20 5.90
C TYR A 152 48.26 8.77 6.36
N ASP A 153 48.43 7.48 6.55
CA ASP A 153 49.75 6.90 6.80
C ASP A 153 50.54 6.66 5.48
N ALA A 154 51.74 6.14 5.60
CA ALA A 154 52.59 5.81 4.43
C ALA A 154 52.01 4.77 3.48
N LEU A 155 51.04 3.95 3.94
CA LEU A 155 50.32 2.96 3.15
C LEU A 155 48.99 3.50 2.60
N LYS A 156 48.73 4.81 2.73
CA LYS A 156 47.49 5.50 2.30
C LYS A 156 46.24 5.04 3.06
N ARG A 157 46.40 4.51 4.27
CA ARG A 157 45.28 4.20 5.16
C ARG A 157 44.93 5.45 5.97
N LEU A 158 43.63 5.71 6.16
CA LEU A 158 43.16 6.85 6.95
C LEU A 158 43.64 6.73 8.41
N ASN A 159 44.57 7.57 8.83
CA ASN A 159 45.08 7.54 10.21
C ASN A 159 44.56 8.66 11.08
N ARG A 160 43.85 9.66 10.51
CA ARG A 160 43.31 10.79 11.26
C ARG A 160 42.07 11.37 10.62
N VAL A 161 41.11 11.74 11.44
CA VAL A 161 39.98 12.60 11.07
C VAL A 161 39.91 13.74 12.09
N THR A 162 39.94 14.98 11.62
CA THR A 162 39.83 16.18 12.46
C THR A 162 38.55 16.91 12.09
N VAL A 163 37.66 17.12 13.07
CA VAL A 163 36.44 17.91 12.95
C VAL A 163 36.75 19.36 13.40
N LYS A 164 36.40 20.33 12.57
CA LYS A 164 36.62 21.76 12.85
C LYS A 164 35.31 22.54 12.70
N ASN A 165 35.15 23.55 13.54
CA ASN A 165 34.20 24.65 13.34
C ASN A 165 35.01 25.92 13.04
N GLY A 166 34.96 26.40 11.79
CA GLY A 166 35.88 27.39 11.30
C GLY A 166 37.35 26.97 11.49
N SER A 167 38.13 27.76 12.20
CA SER A 167 39.54 27.45 12.53
C SER A 167 39.73 26.56 13.78
N SER A 168 38.70 26.40 14.59
CA SER A 168 38.78 25.70 15.86
C SER A 168 38.62 24.19 15.68
N VAL A 169 39.59 23.40 16.17
CA VAL A 169 39.48 21.93 16.22
C VAL A 169 38.54 21.53 17.34
N ILE A 170 37.47 20.82 17.00
CA ILE A 170 36.47 20.33 17.94
C ILE A 170 36.80 18.92 18.40
N LEU A 171 37.04 18.01 17.45
CA LEU A 171 37.38 16.62 17.72
C LEU A 171 38.54 16.18 16.83
N ASN A 172 39.34 15.29 17.37
CA ASN A 172 40.40 14.63 16.64
C ASN A 172 40.31 13.12 16.89
N THR A 173 40.13 12.35 15.81
CA THR A 173 40.12 10.88 15.84
C THR A 173 41.40 10.37 15.20
N ALA A 174 42.20 9.62 15.95
CA ALA A 174 43.38 8.96 15.43
C ALA A 174 43.18 7.45 15.35
N TYR A 175 43.69 6.87 14.27
CA TYR A 175 43.67 5.43 14.01
C TYR A 175 45.10 4.92 13.89
N ALA A 176 45.37 3.76 14.49
CA ALA A 176 46.57 2.97 14.24
C ALA A 176 46.14 1.58 13.77
N TYR A 177 46.90 1.01 12.88
CA TYR A 177 46.58 -0.26 12.25
C TYR A 177 47.48 -1.38 12.78
N ARG A 178 46.92 -2.59 12.80
CA ARG A 178 47.64 -3.81 13.18
C ARG A 178 48.86 -4.01 12.29
N ASP A 179 50.01 -4.16 12.89
CA ASP A 179 51.22 -4.53 12.18
C ASP A 179 51.27 -6.07 12.07
N VAL A 180 51.10 -6.60 10.86
CA VAL A 180 51.29 -8.03 10.61
C VAL A 180 52.70 -8.19 10.05
N SER A 181 53.56 -8.89 10.77
CA SER A 181 54.98 -9.12 10.52
C SER A 181 55.29 -9.33 9.02
N TRP A 182 56.45 -8.84 8.56
CA TRP A 182 57.01 -8.94 7.20
C TRP A 182 56.50 -7.91 6.19
N ASN A 183 56.58 -6.63 6.48
CA ASN A 183 56.30 -5.52 5.56
C ASN A 183 54.88 -5.49 4.90
N ARG A 184 53.90 -6.09 5.51
CA ARG A 184 52.52 -6.06 5.07
C ARG A 184 51.65 -5.46 6.17
N GLY A 185 51.41 -4.17 6.10
CA GLY A 185 50.41 -3.51 6.95
C GLY A 185 49.01 -4.09 6.71
N SER A 186 48.31 -4.40 7.78
CA SER A 186 46.91 -4.83 7.75
C SER A 186 45.98 -3.65 7.54
N ALA A 187 44.82 -3.85 6.94
CA ALA A 187 43.73 -2.89 6.92
C ALA A 187 42.95 -2.84 8.26
N GLN A 188 43.26 -3.77 9.20
CA GLN A 188 42.59 -3.87 10.49
C GLN A 188 43.05 -2.76 11.42
N VAL A 189 42.08 -1.98 11.95
CA VAL A 189 42.36 -0.95 12.96
C VAL A 189 42.69 -1.62 14.28
N GLU A 190 43.88 -1.33 14.84
CA GLU A 190 44.27 -1.80 16.19
C GLU A 190 43.86 -0.80 17.29
N PHE A 191 44.05 0.51 17.00
CA PHE A 191 43.68 1.56 17.96
C PHE A 191 42.83 2.62 17.31
N ARG A 192 41.82 3.09 18.03
CA ARG A 192 41.01 4.27 17.73
C ARG A 192 40.92 5.13 18.99
N ASN A 193 41.39 6.38 18.88
CA ASN A 193 41.34 7.36 19.96
C ASN A 193 40.63 8.62 19.51
N VAL A 194 39.59 9.04 20.22
CA VAL A 194 38.86 10.27 20.01
C VAL A 194 39.20 11.25 21.12
N ARG A 195 39.66 12.46 20.75
CA ARG A 195 40.06 13.49 21.68
C ARG A 195 39.30 14.79 21.42
N LEU A 196 39.03 15.52 22.49
CA LEU A 196 38.51 16.90 22.40
C LEU A 196 39.62 17.82 21.95
N GLY A 197 39.40 18.60 20.89
CA GLY A 197 40.40 19.47 20.34
C GLY A 197 41.57 18.72 19.67
N SER A 198 42.81 19.07 20.01
CA SER A 198 44.03 18.55 19.37
C SER A 198 44.43 17.16 19.84
N ASP A 199 45.53 16.60 19.31
CA ASP A 199 46.12 15.31 19.73
C ASP A 199 46.49 15.25 21.21
N SER A 200 46.77 16.40 21.83
CA SER A 200 47.06 16.51 23.26
C SER A 200 45.80 16.79 24.10
N GLY A 201 44.63 16.90 23.46
CA GLY A 201 43.38 17.12 24.15
C GLY A 201 42.88 15.93 25.00
N MET A 202 41.85 16.18 25.79
CA MET A 202 41.28 15.16 26.66
C MET A 202 40.78 13.97 25.82
N LEU A 203 41.19 12.76 26.23
CA LEU A 203 40.69 11.52 25.62
C LEU A 203 39.23 11.33 26.02
N LEU A 204 38.34 11.35 25.04
CA LEU A 204 36.91 11.10 25.20
C LEU A 204 36.57 9.61 25.06
N GLU A 205 37.20 8.98 24.08
CA GLU A 205 37.06 7.54 23.83
C GLU A 205 38.39 6.97 23.34
N GLY A 206 38.80 5.85 23.91
CA GLY A 206 39.98 5.13 23.43
C GLY A 206 39.71 3.64 23.41
N LYS A 207 39.88 3.03 22.24
CA LYS A 207 39.65 1.59 22.04
C LYS A 207 40.85 0.92 21.41
N LYS A 208 41.16 -0.30 21.88
CA LYS A 208 42.06 -1.26 21.25
C LYS A 208 41.21 -2.42 20.74
N TYR A 209 41.42 -2.79 19.50
CA TYR A 209 40.76 -3.91 18.85
C TYR A 209 41.72 -5.09 18.73
N VAL A 210 41.26 -6.26 19.11
CA VAL A 210 42.02 -7.51 19.04
C VAL A 210 41.29 -8.47 18.12
N TYR A 211 41.99 -9.06 17.18
CA TYR A 211 41.44 -9.96 16.17
C TYR A 211 41.92 -11.39 16.38
N ASP A 212 41.11 -12.34 15.98
CA ASP A 212 41.52 -13.74 15.90
C ASP A 212 42.45 -14.01 14.67
N ASP A 213 42.82 -15.25 14.46
CA ASP A 213 43.74 -15.64 13.40
C ASP A 213 43.12 -15.63 12.00
N VAL A 214 41.77 -15.65 11.90
CA VAL A 214 41.03 -15.54 10.64
C VAL A 214 40.57 -14.12 10.33
N GLY A 215 40.78 -13.21 11.30
CA GLY A 215 40.53 -11.77 11.11
C GLY A 215 39.23 -11.26 11.70
N ASN A 216 38.47 -12.07 12.44
CA ASN A 216 37.30 -11.61 13.16
C ASN A 216 37.69 -10.77 14.39
N LEU A 217 36.87 -9.78 14.75
CA LEU A 217 37.06 -8.98 15.95
C LEU A 217 36.81 -9.86 17.20
N LYS A 218 37.86 -10.17 17.94
CA LYS A 218 37.80 -11.03 19.13
C LYS A 218 37.50 -10.25 20.39
N GLU A 219 38.16 -9.09 20.57
CA GLU A 219 37.97 -8.26 21.76
C GLU A 219 38.04 -6.78 21.46
N ILE A 220 37.30 -5.99 22.24
CA ILE A 220 37.51 -4.55 22.38
C ILE A 220 38.02 -4.29 23.79
N ARG A 221 39.11 -3.54 23.88
CA ARG A 221 39.77 -3.16 25.14
C ARG A 221 39.87 -1.64 25.26
N GLU A 222 40.11 -1.12 26.46
CA GLU A 222 40.58 0.26 26.60
C GLU A 222 41.87 0.45 25.80
N SER A 223 42.14 1.66 25.31
CA SER A 223 43.36 1.97 24.53
C SER A 223 44.54 2.43 25.42
N THR A 224 44.31 2.64 26.71
CA THR A 224 45.28 3.17 27.67
C THR A 224 45.19 2.40 28.99
N GLY A 225 46.16 2.62 29.88
CA GLY A 225 46.25 1.95 31.18
C GLY A 225 46.52 0.46 31.00
N ASP A 226 45.80 -0.37 31.73
CA ASP A 226 45.98 -1.84 31.75
C ASP A 226 45.33 -2.56 30.57
N PHE A 227 44.81 -1.81 29.58
CA PHE A 227 44.08 -2.35 28.40
C PHE A 227 42.94 -3.28 28.83
N ASN A 228 42.16 -2.86 29.81
CA ASN A 228 41.05 -3.65 30.33
C ASN A 228 40.10 -4.07 29.23
N LYS A 229 39.63 -5.31 29.29
CA LYS A 229 38.63 -5.84 28.37
C LYS A 229 37.30 -5.12 28.58
N LEU A 230 36.66 -4.69 27.49
CA LEU A 230 35.34 -4.07 27.47
C LEU A 230 34.30 -5.00 26.84
N VAL A 231 34.66 -5.66 25.73
CA VAL A 231 33.80 -6.63 25.06
C VAL A 231 34.63 -7.79 24.55
N GLU A 232 34.05 -8.99 24.56
CA GLU A 232 34.61 -10.20 23.97
C GLU A 232 33.57 -10.83 23.04
N TYR A 233 34.04 -11.29 21.88
CA TYR A 233 33.23 -11.92 20.84
C TYR A 233 33.69 -13.37 20.63
N ALA A 234 32.74 -14.25 20.36
CA ALA A 234 33.01 -15.61 19.88
C ALA A 234 32.23 -15.90 18.61
N TYR A 235 32.86 -16.68 17.74
CA TYR A 235 32.31 -17.02 16.41
C TYR A 235 32.27 -18.55 16.26
N ASP A 236 31.36 -19.03 15.45
CA ASP A 236 31.30 -20.42 15.03
C ASP A 236 32.27 -20.71 13.88
N SER A 237 32.25 -21.94 13.37
CA SER A 237 33.09 -22.37 12.24
C SER A 237 32.73 -21.72 10.89
N GLN A 238 31.59 -21.04 10.82
CA GLN A 238 31.13 -20.29 9.63
C GLN A 238 31.41 -18.80 9.78
N ASN A 239 32.14 -18.38 10.83
CA ASN A 239 32.40 -16.99 11.21
C ASN A 239 31.12 -16.18 11.57
N GLN A 240 30.05 -16.86 12.01
CA GLN A 240 28.89 -16.20 12.55
C GLN A 240 29.12 -15.86 14.02
N LEU A 241 28.73 -14.67 14.44
CA LEU A 241 28.83 -14.21 15.83
C LEU A 241 27.86 -15.02 16.71
N VAL A 242 28.37 -15.86 17.57
CA VAL A 242 27.55 -16.69 18.48
C VAL A 242 27.48 -16.15 19.89
N LYS A 243 28.41 -15.25 20.27
CA LYS A 243 28.43 -14.70 21.63
C LYS A 243 29.08 -13.33 21.71
N GLU A 244 28.50 -12.47 22.53
CA GLU A 244 29.09 -11.21 23.02
C GLU A 244 29.09 -11.19 24.54
N SER A 245 30.20 -10.76 25.12
CA SER A 245 30.34 -10.63 26.59
C SER A 245 30.85 -9.23 26.93
N TYR A 246 30.13 -8.51 27.76
CA TYR A 246 30.43 -7.13 28.17
C TYR A 246 31.02 -7.07 29.58
N TYR A 247 32.08 -6.31 29.75
CA TYR A 247 32.85 -6.23 30.99
C TYR A 247 32.93 -4.80 31.53
N ASN A 248 32.88 -4.64 32.83
CA ASN A 248 33.35 -3.42 33.45
C ASN A 248 34.89 -3.46 33.51
N PRO A 249 35.58 -2.33 33.26
CA PRO A 249 37.03 -2.27 33.29
C PRO A 249 37.61 -2.89 34.58
N GLY A 250 38.60 -3.77 34.42
CA GLY A 250 39.24 -4.47 35.52
C GLY A 250 38.50 -5.70 36.06
N ASN A 251 37.32 -6.01 35.61
CA ASN A 251 36.57 -7.20 36.00
C ASN A 251 36.82 -8.37 35.04
N GLU A 252 37.04 -9.56 35.59
CA GLU A 252 37.19 -10.80 34.80
C GLU A 252 35.83 -11.41 34.38
N LYS A 253 34.74 -11.09 35.10
CA LYS A 253 33.41 -11.62 34.85
C LYS A 253 32.60 -10.59 34.08
N PRO A 254 31.93 -11.00 32.96
CA PRO A 254 31.03 -10.12 32.25
C PRO A 254 29.79 -9.80 33.09
N TYR A 255 29.26 -8.58 32.92
CA TYR A 255 28.00 -8.18 33.52
C TYR A 255 26.81 -8.49 32.59
N ASP A 256 27.03 -8.50 31.28
CA ASP A 256 26.04 -8.91 30.27
C ASP A 256 26.67 -9.88 29.27
N VAL A 257 25.91 -10.93 28.93
CA VAL A 257 26.28 -11.94 27.94
C VAL A 257 25.10 -12.10 26.98
N TYR A 258 25.35 -11.92 25.68
CA TYR A 258 24.40 -12.21 24.65
C TYR A 258 24.85 -13.45 23.89
N ASP A 259 23.93 -14.40 23.65
CA ASP A 259 24.16 -15.56 22.80
C ASP A 259 23.19 -15.50 21.60
N TYR A 260 23.71 -15.86 20.45
CA TYR A 260 23.05 -15.84 19.16
C TYR A 260 22.92 -17.25 18.61
N SER A 261 21.79 -17.60 18.03
CA SER A 261 21.61 -18.88 17.33
C SER A 261 21.02 -18.67 15.95
N TYR A 262 21.54 -19.45 15.01
CA TYR A 262 21.23 -19.34 13.59
C TYR A 262 20.65 -20.66 13.07
N ASP A 263 19.94 -20.59 11.92
CA ASP A 263 19.62 -21.78 11.15
C ASP A 263 20.79 -22.17 10.22
N THR A 264 20.59 -23.22 9.45
CA THR A 264 21.63 -23.73 8.51
C THR A 264 21.90 -22.81 7.31
N ALA A 265 21.00 -21.85 7.04
CA ALA A 265 21.15 -20.84 5.99
C ALA A 265 21.82 -19.55 6.51
N GLY A 266 22.03 -19.44 7.82
CA GLY A 266 22.63 -18.27 8.46
C GLY A 266 21.61 -17.23 8.96
N ASN A 267 20.32 -17.55 8.94
CA ASN A 267 19.30 -16.66 9.48
C ASN A 267 19.32 -16.67 11.01
N LEU A 268 19.29 -15.51 11.63
CA LEU A 268 19.25 -15.37 13.09
C LEU A 268 17.91 -15.85 13.64
N LEU A 269 17.94 -16.87 14.51
CA LEU A 269 16.71 -17.45 15.09
C LEU A 269 16.39 -16.90 16.47
N ARG A 270 17.41 -16.61 17.28
CA ARG A 270 17.19 -16.24 18.67
C ARG A 270 18.38 -15.46 19.24
N VAL A 271 18.05 -14.51 20.12
CA VAL A 271 18.99 -13.81 20.98
C VAL A 271 18.61 -14.07 22.44
N THR A 272 19.61 -14.44 23.24
CA THR A 272 19.46 -14.50 24.71
C THR A 272 20.30 -13.43 25.36
N LYS A 273 19.88 -12.93 26.50
CA LYS A 273 20.70 -12.09 27.40
C LYS A 273 20.79 -12.77 28.74
N ASN A 274 22.03 -13.07 29.21
CA ASN A 274 22.29 -13.75 30.46
C ASN A 274 21.46 -15.06 30.61
N GLY A 275 21.34 -15.83 29.52
CA GLY A 275 20.56 -17.06 29.44
C GLY A 275 19.06 -16.91 29.28
N THR A 276 18.52 -15.68 29.35
CA THR A 276 17.09 -15.41 29.13
C THR A 276 16.85 -15.03 27.68
N VAL A 277 15.89 -15.66 27.03
CA VAL A 277 15.47 -15.29 25.64
C VAL A 277 14.88 -13.89 25.66
N ILE A 278 15.46 -12.98 24.88
CA ILE A 278 14.99 -11.61 24.72
C ILE A 278 14.39 -11.35 23.35
N GLN A 279 14.78 -12.15 22.33
CA GLN A 279 14.27 -12.00 20.99
C GLN A 279 14.25 -13.32 20.23
N THR A 280 13.18 -13.55 19.47
CA THR A 280 13.04 -14.69 18.56
C THR A 280 12.66 -14.18 17.19
N TYR A 281 13.11 -14.87 16.15
CA TYR A 281 12.88 -14.54 14.75
C TYR A 281 12.28 -15.75 14.03
N THR A 282 11.35 -15.51 13.12
CA THR A 282 10.70 -16.56 12.34
C THR A 282 10.79 -16.22 10.85
N TYR A 283 11.18 -17.20 10.05
CA TYR A 283 11.30 -17.15 8.60
C TYR A 283 10.31 -18.17 8.03
N GLY A 284 9.04 -17.77 7.91
CA GLY A 284 7.93 -18.70 7.63
C GLY A 284 7.44 -18.66 6.18
N ASP A 285 8.07 -17.88 5.29
CA ASP A 285 7.70 -17.84 3.89
C ASP A 285 8.22 -19.09 3.16
N ALA A 286 7.34 -19.81 2.46
CA ALA A 286 7.68 -21.06 1.79
C ALA A 286 8.46 -20.87 0.47
N GLN A 287 8.46 -19.67 -0.08
CA GLN A 287 9.14 -19.35 -1.34
C GLN A 287 10.35 -18.45 -1.13
N TRP A 288 10.33 -17.65 -0.08
CA TRP A 288 11.40 -16.73 0.30
C TRP A 288 11.89 -17.08 1.72
N HIS A 289 12.73 -18.10 1.80
CA HIS A 289 13.13 -18.73 3.06
C HIS A 289 13.92 -17.84 4.04
N ASP A 290 14.51 -16.75 3.54
CA ASP A 290 15.23 -15.74 4.33
C ASP A 290 14.39 -14.48 4.63
N LEU A 291 13.09 -14.46 4.26
CA LEU A 291 12.19 -13.38 4.62
C LEU A 291 11.79 -13.51 6.10
N LEU A 292 12.14 -12.51 6.89
CA LEU A 292 11.76 -12.43 8.30
C LEU A 292 10.25 -12.18 8.44
N THR A 293 9.48 -13.20 8.81
CA THR A 293 8.01 -13.12 8.86
C THR A 293 7.44 -12.76 10.22
N ALA A 294 8.22 -12.94 11.32
CA ALA A 294 7.81 -12.50 12.64
C ALA A 294 9.01 -12.26 13.57
N VAL A 295 8.83 -11.35 14.54
CA VAL A 295 9.74 -11.11 15.66
C VAL A 295 8.94 -11.23 16.96
N ASN A 296 9.43 -12.05 17.90
CA ASN A 296 8.74 -12.35 19.16
C ASN A 296 7.27 -12.77 18.98
N GLY A 297 6.99 -13.51 17.90
CA GLY A 297 5.64 -13.92 17.50
C GLY A 297 4.77 -12.83 16.89
N GLN A 298 5.23 -11.58 16.81
CA GLN A 298 4.54 -10.52 16.11
C GLN A 298 4.85 -10.61 14.62
N ALA A 299 3.83 -10.82 13.81
CA ALA A 299 3.96 -10.91 12.36
C ALA A 299 4.40 -9.58 11.74
N ILE A 300 5.23 -9.66 10.71
CA ILE A 300 5.64 -8.53 9.88
C ILE A 300 5.00 -8.72 8.51
N PRO A 301 3.99 -7.91 8.15
CA PRO A 301 3.42 -7.93 6.81
C PRO A 301 4.37 -7.23 5.83
N TYR A 302 4.43 -7.74 4.61
CA TYR A 302 5.24 -7.21 3.53
C TYR A 302 4.39 -6.89 2.30
N ASP A 303 4.84 -5.91 1.50
CA ASP A 303 4.37 -5.79 0.13
C ASP A 303 5.07 -6.86 -0.75
N ALA A 304 4.64 -6.96 -2.00
CA ALA A 304 5.20 -7.94 -2.91
C ALA A 304 6.64 -7.65 -3.37
N SER A 305 7.15 -6.46 -3.11
CA SER A 305 8.57 -6.12 -3.31
C SER A 305 9.44 -6.53 -2.11
N GLY A 306 8.82 -7.08 -1.05
CA GLY A 306 9.48 -7.48 0.18
C GLY A 306 9.79 -6.30 1.11
N ASN A 307 9.05 -5.20 0.99
CA ASN A 307 9.15 -4.09 1.93
C ASN A 307 8.19 -4.33 3.11
N PRO A 308 8.63 -4.19 4.38
CA PRO A 308 7.75 -4.32 5.52
C PRO A 308 6.70 -3.20 5.52
N LEU A 309 5.43 -3.55 5.74
CA LEU A 309 4.34 -2.58 5.81
C LEU A 309 4.12 -2.06 7.23
N SER A 310 4.45 -2.86 8.24
CA SER A 310 4.44 -2.42 9.63
C SER A 310 5.34 -3.27 10.52
N TYR A 311 5.92 -2.66 11.56
CA TYR A 311 6.68 -3.33 12.60
C TYR A 311 6.87 -2.42 13.82
N GLY A 312 6.84 -2.99 15.03
CA GLY A 312 7.11 -2.27 16.28
C GLY A 312 6.19 -1.08 16.55
N GLY A 313 4.94 -1.14 16.07
CA GLY A 313 3.97 -0.06 16.14
C GLY A 313 4.11 1.02 15.05
N TRP A 314 5.10 0.90 14.18
CA TRP A 314 5.27 1.76 13.00
C TRP A 314 4.56 1.17 11.79
N SER A 315 3.96 2.02 10.97
CA SER A 315 3.47 1.75 9.62
C SER A 315 4.39 2.41 8.62
N PHE A 316 4.68 1.73 7.52
CA PHE A 316 5.65 2.18 6.51
C PHE A 316 4.98 2.37 5.15
N GLY A 317 5.25 3.51 4.52
CA GLY A 317 4.88 3.79 3.13
C GLY A 317 6.13 3.80 2.25
N TRP A 318 6.06 3.11 1.11
CA TRP A 318 7.18 2.93 0.20
C TRP A 318 6.91 3.61 -1.14
N GLN A 319 7.97 4.03 -1.82
CA GLN A 319 7.94 4.61 -3.16
C GLN A 319 9.07 4.04 -4.01
N ASN A 320 8.95 4.16 -5.32
CA ASN A 320 10.00 3.77 -6.29
C ASN A 320 10.51 2.33 -6.05
N GLY A 321 9.60 1.43 -5.68
CA GLY A 321 9.87 0.02 -5.37
C GLY A 321 10.40 -0.24 -3.96
N ARG A 322 11.49 0.38 -3.52
CA ARG A 322 12.14 0.09 -2.23
C ARG A 322 12.61 1.30 -1.43
N GLN A 323 12.22 2.51 -1.79
CA GLN A 323 12.55 3.70 -1.02
C GLN A 323 11.49 3.96 0.04
N LEU A 324 11.88 4.04 1.31
CA LEU A 324 10.97 4.39 2.40
C LEU A 324 10.52 5.85 2.25
N LYS A 325 9.25 6.08 1.92
CA LYS A 325 8.68 7.42 1.77
C LYS A 325 8.23 7.98 3.12
N THR A 326 7.50 7.17 3.88
CA THR A 326 6.95 7.57 5.18
C THR A 326 7.09 6.46 6.21
N ALA A 327 7.25 6.86 7.46
CA ALA A 327 7.03 5.98 8.59
C ALA A 327 6.19 6.73 9.63
N SER A 328 5.12 6.11 10.13
CA SER A 328 4.23 6.74 11.11
C SER A 328 3.93 5.80 12.28
N LYS A 329 3.79 6.38 13.46
CA LYS A 329 3.41 5.67 14.68
C LYS A 329 2.46 6.51 15.49
N THR A 330 1.35 5.91 15.89
CA THR A 330 0.37 6.54 16.77
C THR A 330 0.41 5.87 18.14
N SER A 331 0.67 6.63 19.19
CA SER A 331 0.65 6.17 20.58
C SER A 331 0.40 7.37 21.50
N ASP A 332 -0.25 7.14 22.63
CA ASP A 332 -0.45 8.11 23.71
C ASP A 332 -0.99 9.48 23.23
N GLY A 333 -1.97 9.47 22.32
CA GLY A 333 -2.57 10.70 21.78
C GLY A 333 -1.62 11.51 20.89
N LYS A 334 -0.61 10.88 20.30
CA LYS A 334 0.34 11.50 19.36
C LYS A 334 0.50 10.64 18.12
N THR A 335 0.59 11.28 16.98
CA THR A 335 1.06 10.65 15.75
C THR A 335 2.43 11.23 15.40
N GLU A 336 3.44 10.39 15.40
CA GLU A 336 4.77 10.69 14.93
C GLU A 336 4.87 10.28 13.46
N THR A 337 5.31 11.19 12.60
CA THR A 337 5.49 10.93 11.17
C THR A 337 6.90 11.31 10.76
N LEU A 338 7.54 10.41 10.03
CA LEU A 338 8.82 10.62 9.36
C LEU A 338 8.57 10.59 7.86
N GLU A 339 9.04 11.61 7.15
CA GLU A 339 9.00 11.68 5.70
C GLU A 339 10.43 11.77 5.16
N TYR A 340 10.69 11.09 4.05
CA TYR A 340 12.00 10.98 3.46
C TYR A 340 11.98 11.40 1.99
N SER A 341 13.00 12.18 1.60
CA SER A 341 13.29 12.50 0.20
C SER A 341 14.62 11.90 -0.22
N TYR A 342 14.75 11.61 -1.50
CA TYR A 342 15.93 10.96 -2.09
C TYR A 342 16.36 11.73 -3.33
N ASP A 343 17.63 11.64 -3.68
CA ASP A 343 18.13 12.09 -4.98
C ASP A 343 17.99 10.98 -6.03
N ALA A 344 18.46 11.27 -7.25
CA ALA A 344 18.38 10.36 -8.38
C ALA A 344 19.20 9.08 -8.19
N ASP A 345 20.22 9.13 -7.36
CA ASP A 345 21.08 7.97 -7.03
C ASP A 345 20.48 7.12 -5.90
N GLY A 346 19.30 7.53 -5.38
CA GLY A 346 18.63 6.87 -4.27
C GLY A 346 19.22 7.20 -2.90
N ILE A 347 20.07 8.23 -2.82
CA ILE A 347 20.63 8.69 -1.55
C ILE A 347 19.60 9.59 -0.85
N ARG A 348 19.34 9.28 0.42
CA ARG A 348 18.40 10.07 1.22
C ARG A 348 18.93 11.47 1.48
N THR A 349 18.22 12.49 0.98
CA THR A 349 18.61 13.90 1.07
C THR A 349 17.89 14.66 2.17
N SER A 350 16.69 14.20 2.57
CA SER A 350 16.00 14.82 3.69
C SER A 350 15.29 13.79 4.56
N LYS A 351 15.07 14.19 5.81
CA LYS A 351 14.20 13.53 6.79
C LYS A 351 13.44 14.61 7.52
N THR A 352 12.13 14.65 7.33
CA THR A 352 11.22 15.51 8.09
C THR A 352 10.59 14.70 9.22
N TYR A 353 10.59 15.23 10.43
CA TYR A 353 9.94 14.64 11.59
C TYR A 353 8.83 15.55 12.08
N THR A 354 7.61 15.07 12.09
CA THR A 354 6.43 15.80 12.54
C THR A 354 5.78 15.02 13.69
N VAL A 355 5.34 15.75 14.71
CA VAL A 355 4.55 15.21 15.81
C VAL A 355 3.23 15.95 15.86
N GLU A 356 2.16 15.25 15.59
CA GLU A 356 0.81 15.75 15.78
C GLU A 356 0.25 15.23 17.11
N THR A 357 -0.20 16.12 17.97
CA THR A 357 -0.90 15.74 19.19
C THR A 357 -2.39 15.85 18.96
N PHE A 358 -3.11 14.79 19.27
CA PHE A 358 -4.57 14.81 19.28
C PHE A 358 -5.08 14.54 20.70
N THR A 359 -6.11 15.25 21.07
CA THR A 359 -6.81 14.95 22.32
C THR A 359 -7.53 13.62 22.10
N GLN A 360 -7.18 12.61 22.89
CA GLN A 360 -7.95 11.37 22.88
C GLN A 360 -9.38 11.73 23.26
N LEU A 361 -10.31 11.48 22.35
CA LEU A 361 -11.72 11.70 22.62
C LEU A 361 -12.14 10.76 23.75
N PRO A 362 -13.04 11.21 24.63
CA PRO A 362 -13.51 10.35 25.69
C PRO A 362 -14.25 9.13 25.13
N ASP A 363 -14.07 8.01 25.78
CA ASP A 363 -14.79 6.78 25.46
C ASP A 363 -16.16 6.78 26.14
N TYR A 364 -17.16 6.28 25.42
CA TYR A 364 -18.51 6.10 25.94
C TYR A 364 -18.96 4.64 25.85
N THR A 365 -19.79 4.24 26.80
CA THR A 365 -20.36 2.90 26.83
C THR A 365 -21.71 2.86 26.12
N VAL A 366 -21.84 1.96 25.15
CA VAL A 366 -23.11 1.59 24.54
C VAL A 366 -23.60 0.30 25.17
N THR A 367 -24.81 0.34 25.75
CA THR A 367 -25.46 -0.81 26.39
C THR A 367 -26.69 -1.22 25.59
N PHE A 368 -26.71 -2.44 25.08
CA PHE A 368 -27.86 -3.04 24.41
C PHE A 368 -28.71 -3.78 25.42
N THR A 369 -30.00 -3.42 25.56
CA THR A 369 -30.91 -4.05 26.52
C THR A 369 -32.16 -4.62 25.85
N ALA A 370 -32.61 -5.77 26.31
CA ALA A 370 -33.86 -6.40 25.89
C ALA A 370 -34.71 -6.75 27.14
N ASP A 371 -35.93 -6.28 27.20
CA ASP A 371 -36.84 -6.42 28.37
C ASP A 371 -36.11 -6.09 29.70
N GLY A 372 -35.29 -5.01 29.71
CA GLY A 372 -34.53 -4.56 30.87
C GLY A 372 -33.25 -5.32 31.19
N THR A 373 -32.93 -6.40 30.45
CA THR A 373 -31.71 -7.20 30.65
C THR A 373 -30.64 -6.73 29.66
N THR A 374 -29.41 -6.54 30.14
CA THR A 374 -28.25 -6.22 29.27
C THR A 374 -27.89 -7.42 28.41
N VAL A 375 -27.85 -7.22 27.10
CA VAL A 375 -27.48 -8.24 26.10
C VAL A 375 -26.03 -8.09 25.70
N LYS A 376 -25.55 -6.84 25.53
CA LYS A 376 -24.17 -6.53 25.14
C LYS A 376 -23.80 -5.13 25.66
N THR A 377 -22.54 -4.95 26.01
CA THR A 377 -21.92 -3.64 26.19
C THR A 377 -20.74 -3.51 25.23
N MET A 378 -20.48 -2.32 24.73
CA MET A 378 -19.28 -2.00 23.96
C MET A 378 -18.82 -0.58 24.30
N THR A 379 -17.52 -0.36 24.22
CA THR A 379 -16.92 0.97 24.38
C THR A 379 -16.66 1.55 22.99
N VAL A 380 -16.96 2.82 22.79
CA VAL A 380 -16.79 3.57 21.55
C VAL A 380 -16.21 4.94 21.84
N GLU A 381 -15.43 5.47 20.91
CA GLU A 381 -14.90 6.85 21.01
C GLU A 381 -16.00 7.89 20.78
N ASP A 382 -15.78 9.11 21.30
CA ASP A 382 -16.67 10.24 21.06
C ASP A 382 -16.93 10.48 19.56
N GLY A 383 -18.18 10.68 19.20
CA GLY A 383 -18.59 10.86 17.81
C GLY A 383 -18.82 9.58 17.01
N TYR A 384 -18.62 8.40 17.60
CA TYR A 384 -18.87 7.12 16.91
C TYR A 384 -20.37 6.98 16.54
N THR A 385 -20.63 6.48 15.33
CA THR A 385 -21.98 6.14 14.87
C THR A 385 -22.10 4.63 14.76
N LEU A 386 -23.13 4.05 15.39
CA LEU A 386 -23.36 2.60 15.39
C LEU A 386 -23.60 2.06 13.98
N LYS A 387 -22.89 1.00 13.64
CA LYS A 387 -23.04 0.23 12.39
C LYS A 387 -23.95 -0.96 12.64
N ASP A 388 -24.51 -1.54 11.57
CA ASP A 388 -25.35 -2.73 11.69
C ASP A 388 -24.62 -3.92 12.32
N SER A 389 -23.31 -4.05 12.10
CA SER A 389 -22.47 -5.07 12.71
C SER A 389 -22.30 -4.96 14.24
N ASP A 390 -22.58 -3.79 14.82
CA ASP A 390 -22.42 -3.56 16.26
C ASP A 390 -23.58 -4.12 17.06
N TYR A 391 -24.75 -4.22 16.43
CA TYR A 391 -25.96 -4.72 17.06
C TYR A 391 -25.88 -6.23 17.29
N PRO A 392 -26.03 -6.71 18.53
CA PRO A 392 -26.08 -8.15 18.78
C PRO A 392 -27.38 -8.77 18.25
N ALA A 393 -27.45 -10.10 18.19
CA ALA A 393 -28.71 -10.77 17.92
C ALA A 393 -29.76 -10.38 18.98
N VAL A 394 -30.99 -10.07 18.53
CA VAL A 394 -32.08 -9.78 19.47
C VAL A 394 -32.50 -11.08 20.16
N PRO A 395 -32.55 -11.13 21.50
CA PRO A 395 -33.03 -12.30 22.22
C PRO A 395 -34.43 -12.73 21.77
N THR A 396 -34.66 -14.01 21.61
CA THR A 396 -35.95 -14.55 21.20
C THR A 396 -36.98 -14.41 22.32
N LYS A 397 -38.19 -13.94 21.97
CA LYS A 397 -39.33 -13.84 22.87
C LYS A 397 -40.52 -14.54 22.26
N THR A 398 -41.04 -15.54 22.94
CA THR A 398 -42.14 -16.37 22.42
C THR A 398 -43.38 -15.52 22.08
N GLY A 399 -43.84 -15.64 20.82
CA GLY A 399 -44.98 -14.86 20.32
C GLY A 399 -44.67 -13.41 19.89
N TYR A 400 -43.40 -13.05 19.81
CA TYR A 400 -42.96 -11.72 19.35
C TYR A 400 -41.85 -11.81 18.32
N THR A 401 -41.81 -10.82 17.43
CA THR A 401 -40.65 -10.50 16.62
C THR A 401 -39.90 -9.35 17.27
N GLY A 402 -38.61 -9.51 17.51
CA GLY A 402 -37.78 -8.46 18.13
C GLY A 402 -36.90 -7.76 17.10
N GLU A 403 -36.71 -6.46 17.26
CA GLU A 403 -35.78 -5.63 16.51
C GLU A 403 -35.11 -4.63 17.44
N TRP A 404 -33.87 -4.21 17.11
CA TRP A 404 -33.22 -3.12 17.83
C TRP A 404 -33.77 -1.77 17.38
N VAL A 405 -34.07 -0.89 18.32
CA VAL A 405 -34.33 0.52 18.03
C VAL A 405 -33.01 1.13 17.57
N LYS A 406 -32.88 1.42 16.26
CA LYS A 406 -31.64 1.94 15.69
C LYS A 406 -31.29 3.31 16.27
N TYR A 407 -30.06 3.42 16.78
CA TYR A 407 -29.48 4.68 17.23
C TYR A 407 -28.60 5.21 16.10
N THR A 408 -29.00 6.31 15.47
CA THR A 408 -28.39 6.83 14.24
C THR A 408 -27.54 8.09 14.44
N SER A 409 -27.60 8.68 15.64
CA SER A 409 -26.80 9.86 15.97
C SER A 409 -25.37 9.47 16.36
N ALA A 410 -24.44 10.42 16.23
CA ALA A 410 -23.11 10.27 16.82
C ALA A 410 -23.21 10.18 18.35
N ILE A 411 -22.38 9.37 18.96
CA ILE A 411 -22.36 9.09 20.41
C ILE A 411 -21.43 10.07 21.09
N HIS A 412 -21.97 10.91 21.97
CA HIS A 412 -21.23 11.89 22.77
C HIS A 412 -21.47 11.70 24.29
N SER A 413 -22.07 10.59 24.67
CA SER A 413 -22.32 10.19 26.06
C SER A 413 -22.68 8.70 26.11
N ASN A 414 -22.70 8.09 27.30
CA ASN A 414 -23.18 6.72 27.45
C ASN A 414 -24.62 6.57 26.92
N VAL A 415 -24.85 5.56 26.07
CA VAL A 415 -26.12 5.32 25.39
C VAL A 415 -26.65 3.93 25.73
N THR A 416 -27.97 3.84 25.92
CA THR A 416 -28.67 2.56 26.01
C THR A 416 -29.57 2.37 24.79
N VAL A 417 -29.30 1.29 24.03
CA VAL A 417 -30.12 0.87 22.89
C VAL A 417 -31.04 -0.25 23.33
N GLN A 418 -32.33 -0.08 23.08
CA GLN A 418 -33.33 -1.04 23.52
C GLN A 418 -33.88 -1.89 22.38
N ALA A 419 -34.14 -3.15 22.65
CA ALA A 419 -34.91 -4.00 21.75
C ALA A 419 -36.40 -3.69 21.86
N LYS A 420 -37.05 -3.62 20.71
CA LYS A 420 -38.49 -3.49 20.58
C LYS A 420 -39.08 -4.82 20.15
N TYR A 421 -40.10 -5.28 20.86
CA TYR A 421 -40.81 -6.51 20.57
C TYR A 421 -42.20 -6.23 20.03
N THR A 422 -42.52 -6.76 18.87
CA THR A 422 -43.83 -6.66 18.24
C THR A 422 -44.48 -8.03 18.23
N ALA A 423 -45.69 -8.13 18.71
CA ALA A 423 -46.44 -9.39 18.73
C ALA A 423 -46.60 -9.98 17.32
N VAL A 424 -46.29 -11.24 17.17
CA VAL A 424 -46.50 -11.97 15.89
C VAL A 424 -48.01 -12.14 15.68
N VAL A 425 -48.51 -11.43 14.71
CA VAL A 425 -49.89 -11.60 14.31
C VAL A 425 -50.01 -12.84 13.42
N THR A 426 -50.93 -13.71 13.79
CA THR A 426 -51.24 -14.87 12.92
C THR A 426 -51.69 -14.36 11.55
N LYS A 427 -51.06 -14.89 10.51
CA LYS A 427 -51.37 -14.51 9.12
C LYS A 427 -51.87 -15.68 8.35
N TYR A 428 -52.82 -15.43 7.49
CA TYR A 428 -53.33 -16.37 6.54
C TYR A 428 -53.03 -15.95 5.10
N THR A 429 -52.93 -16.92 4.22
CA THR A 429 -52.66 -16.62 2.80
C THR A 429 -53.96 -16.66 2.00
N VAL A 430 -54.21 -15.61 1.27
CA VAL A 430 -55.30 -15.54 0.29
C VAL A 430 -54.68 -15.74 -1.10
N PHE A 431 -55.14 -16.77 -1.79
CA PHE A 431 -54.69 -17.11 -3.14
C PHE A 431 -55.74 -16.63 -4.15
N PHE A 432 -55.35 -15.85 -5.09
CA PHE A 432 -56.15 -15.45 -6.25
C PHE A 432 -55.76 -16.38 -7.42
N LYS A 433 -56.69 -17.19 -7.89
CA LYS A 433 -56.45 -18.16 -8.98
C LYS A 433 -57.27 -17.89 -10.21
N ALA A 434 -56.65 -17.99 -11.37
CA ALA A 434 -57.29 -17.94 -12.66
C ALA A 434 -56.97 -19.21 -13.43
N ASP A 435 -58.03 -19.91 -13.92
CA ASP A 435 -57.91 -21.20 -14.59
C ASP A 435 -57.05 -22.22 -13.81
N GLY A 436 -57.13 -22.20 -12.46
CA GLY A 436 -56.40 -23.09 -11.55
C GLY A 436 -54.97 -22.62 -11.18
N PHE A 437 -54.42 -21.65 -11.86
CA PHE A 437 -53.08 -21.10 -11.56
C PHE A 437 -53.15 -19.92 -10.61
N THR A 438 -52.22 -19.86 -9.67
CA THR A 438 -52.13 -18.70 -8.75
C THR A 438 -51.61 -17.48 -9.45
N VAL A 439 -52.40 -16.42 -9.48
CA VAL A 439 -52.08 -15.09 -10.04
C VAL A 439 -51.39 -14.22 -9.01
N LYS A 440 -51.92 -14.23 -7.79
CA LYS A 440 -51.37 -13.48 -6.64
C LYS A 440 -51.68 -14.28 -5.37
N ALA A 441 -50.77 -14.17 -4.43
CA ALA A 441 -51.00 -14.60 -3.05
C ALA A 441 -50.67 -13.42 -2.15
N ILE A 442 -51.53 -13.11 -1.20
CA ILE A 442 -51.30 -12.11 -0.18
C ILE A 442 -51.41 -12.72 1.20
N GLN A 443 -50.60 -12.22 2.12
CA GLN A 443 -50.75 -12.55 3.52
C GLN A 443 -51.52 -11.50 4.25
N VAL A 444 -52.51 -11.87 4.97
CA VAL A 444 -53.38 -10.99 5.76
C VAL A 444 -53.39 -11.43 7.21
N ASN A 445 -53.61 -10.51 8.09
CA ASN A 445 -53.77 -10.83 9.52
C ASN A 445 -55.09 -11.59 9.77
N ASP A 446 -55.11 -12.37 10.84
CA ASP A 446 -56.35 -13.00 11.28
C ASP A 446 -57.44 -11.94 11.46
N GLY A 447 -58.64 -12.24 10.95
CA GLY A 447 -59.79 -11.32 10.96
C GLY A 447 -59.81 -10.25 9.87
N TYR A 448 -58.82 -10.22 8.96
CA TYR A 448 -58.79 -9.26 7.86
C TYR A 448 -59.95 -9.49 6.87
N VAL A 449 -60.61 -8.40 6.49
CA VAL A 449 -61.63 -8.41 5.42
C VAL A 449 -61.05 -7.82 4.16
N LEU A 450 -61.11 -8.57 3.07
CA LEU A 450 -60.54 -8.15 1.79
C LEU A 450 -61.19 -6.86 1.27
N GLN A 451 -60.32 -5.94 0.82
CA GLN A 451 -60.72 -4.70 0.18
C GLN A 451 -60.62 -4.83 -1.33
N ASP A 452 -61.28 -3.97 -2.11
CA ASP A 452 -61.21 -4.00 -3.58
C ASP A 452 -59.77 -3.83 -4.08
N ALA A 453 -58.93 -3.11 -3.39
CA ALA A 453 -57.52 -2.92 -3.72
C ALA A 453 -56.64 -4.21 -3.54
N ASP A 454 -57.10 -5.19 -2.81
CA ASP A 454 -56.38 -6.45 -2.59
C ASP A 454 -56.45 -7.39 -3.80
N TYR A 455 -57.53 -7.23 -4.59
CA TYR A 455 -57.76 -8.04 -5.76
C TYR A 455 -56.81 -7.64 -6.89
N PRO A 456 -56.00 -8.56 -7.44
CA PRO A 456 -55.14 -8.26 -8.57
C PRO A 456 -55.99 -8.05 -9.84
N GLU A 457 -55.34 -7.53 -10.87
CA GLU A 457 -55.95 -7.57 -12.19
C GLU A 457 -56.26 -9.00 -12.60
N VAL A 458 -57.45 -9.20 -13.17
CA VAL A 458 -57.80 -10.52 -13.72
C VAL A 458 -56.98 -10.79 -14.95
N PRO A 459 -56.24 -11.92 -15.07
CA PRO A 459 -55.45 -12.23 -16.24
C PRO A 459 -56.33 -12.21 -17.50
N ALA A 460 -55.86 -11.64 -18.56
CA ALA A 460 -56.58 -11.61 -19.82
C ALA A 460 -56.75 -13.03 -20.37
N LYS A 461 -57.99 -13.40 -20.75
CA LYS A 461 -58.31 -14.63 -21.41
C LYS A 461 -58.93 -14.31 -22.77
N VAL A 462 -58.31 -14.88 -23.79
CA VAL A 462 -58.70 -14.61 -25.17
C VAL A 462 -60.20 -14.86 -25.34
N GLY A 463 -60.92 -13.85 -25.79
CA GLY A 463 -62.37 -13.96 -26.03
C GLY A 463 -63.24 -13.87 -24.78
N CYS A 464 -62.74 -13.45 -23.63
CA CYS A 464 -63.53 -13.42 -22.42
C CYS A 464 -63.26 -12.13 -21.59
N ASN A 465 -64.30 -11.68 -20.88
CA ASN A 465 -64.17 -10.71 -19.78
C ASN A 465 -64.04 -11.51 -18.48
N GLY A 466 -63.03 -11.16 -17.70
CA GLY A 466 -62.76 -11.83 -16.40
C GLY A 466 -63.13 -10.95 -15.21
N ALA A 467 -63.64 -11.55 -14.14
CA ALA A 467 -63.87 -10.89 -12.85
C ALA A 467 -63.50 -11.82 -11.70
N TRP A 468 -63.05 -11.30 -10.57
CA TRP A 468 -62.84 -12.10 -9.35
C TRP A 468 -64.15 -12.36 -8.64
N GLU A 469 -64.31 -13.58 -8.08
CA GLU A 469 -65.29 -13.83 -7.04
C GLU A 469 -65.02 -12.93 -5.82
N LYS A 470 -66.07 -12.31 -5.27
CA LYS A 470 -65.90 -11.42 -4.09
C LYS A 470 -66.01 -12.24 -2.83
N HIS A 471 -65.02 -12.07 -1.93
CA HIS A 471 -65.00 -12.67 -0.60
C HIS A 471 -65.17 -11.55 0.45
N THR A 472 -66.30 -11.52 1.12
CA THR A 472 -66.68 -10.44 2.06
C THR A 472 -66.58 -10.85 3.55
N ALA A 473 -66.28 -12.11 3.82
CA ALA A 473 -66.10 -12.60 5.19
C ALA A 473 -64.71 -12.25 5.73
N ALA A 474 -64.54 -12.16 7.04
CA ALA A 474 -63.24 -12.06 7.68
C ALA A 474 -62.40 -13.34 7.45
N ILE A 475 -61.11 -13.19 7.18
CA ILE A 475 -60.18 -14.27 6.90
C ILE A 475 -59.63 -14.85 8.21
N HIS A 476 -59.98 -16.11 8.50
CA HIS A 476 -59.53 -16.88 9.67
C HIS A 476 -58.77 -18.18 9.27
N SER A 477 -58.55 -18.40 7.99
CA SER A 477 -57.82 -19.53 7.43
C SER A 477 -57.34 -19.14 6.01
N ASN A 478 -56.48 -19.99 5.43
CA ASN A 478 -56.11 -19.78 4.03
C ASN A 478 -57.32 -19.86 3.10
N VAL A 479 -57.50 -18.89 2.23
CA VAL A 479 -58.63 -18.77 1.30
C VAL A 479 -58.15 -18.78 -0.14
N THR A 480 -58.94 -19.40 -1.02
CA THR A 480 -58.71 -19.30 -2.48
C THR A 480 -59.90 -18.58 -3.12
N ILE A 481 -59.61 -17.60 -3.92
CA ILE A 481 -60.58 -16.81 -4.69
C ILE A 481 -60.30 -17.04 -6.17
N ASN A 482 -61.34 -17.39 -6.94
CA ASN A 482 -61.20 -17.74 -8.35
C ASN A 482 -61.65 -16.63 -9.26
N ALA A 483 -61.01 -16.52 -10.42
CA ALA A 483 -61.47 -15.67 -11.49
C ALA A 483 -62.56 -16.38 -12.31
N VAL A 484 -63.63 -15.67 -12.61
CA VAL A 484 -64.72 -16.11 -13.48
C VAL A 484 -64.61 -15.37 -14.83
N TYR A 485 -64.72 -16.13 -15.92
CA TYR A 485 -64.58 -15.60 -17.27
C TYR A 485 -65.89 -15.75 -18.05
N SER A 486 -66.37 -14.64 -18.64
CA SER A 486 -67.53 -14.59 -19.50
C SER A 486 -67.11 -14.31 -20.95
N PRO A 487 -67.65 -15.02 -21.97
CA PRO A 487 -67.31 -14.85 -23.37
C PRO A 487 -67.63 -13.42 -23.90
N ILE A 488 -66.80 -12.89 -24.80
CA ILE A 488 -66.99 -11.56 -25.41
C ILE A 488 -67.53 -11.74 -26.85
N ALA A 489 -68.45 -10.89 -27.21
CA ALA A 489 -69.16 -10.98 -28.51
C ALA A 489 -68.34 -10.53 -29.72
N SER A 490 -67.29 -9.70 -29.53
CA SER A 490 -66.44 -9.17 -30.62
C SER A 490 -64.96 -9.21 -30.21
N HIS A 491 -64.10 -9.68 -31.10
CA HIS A 491 -62.67 -9.86 -30.85
C HIS A 491 -61.85 -9.32 -32.01
N TYR A 492 -60.67 -8.71 -31.66
CA TYR A 492 -59.68 -8.21 -32.61
C TYR A 492 -58.31 -8.82 -32.33
N THR A 493 -57.51 -8.91 -33.42
CA THR A 493 -56.14 -9.44 -33.32
C THR A 493 -55.14 -8.33 -33.16
N VAL A 494 -54.30 -8.42 -32.13
CA VAL A 494 -53.14 -7.56 -31.93
C VAL A 494 -51.87 -8.34 -32.29
N THR A 495 -51.06 -7.76 -33.18
CA THR A 495 -49.79 -8.36 -33.65
C THR A 495 -48.62 -7.48 -33.25
N PHE A 496 -47.68 -8.04 -32.51
CA PHE A 496 -46.44 -7.37 -32.11
C PHE A 496 -45.31 -7.75 -33.05
N LYS A 497 -44.61 -6.77 -33.62
CA LYS A 497 -43.48 -6.98 -34.54
C LYS A 497 -42.23 -6.27 -34.06
N ALA A 498 -41.06 -6.89 -34.23
CA ALA A 498 -39.76 -6.24 -34.08
C ALA A 498 -38.81 -6.71 -35.18
N ASN A 499 -38.07 -5.79 -35.77
CA ASN A 499 -37.17 -6.05 -36.90
C ASN A 499 -37.86 -6.80 -38.06
N GLY A 500 -39.09 -6.43 -38.35
CA GLY A 500 -39.89 -7.04 -39.42
C GLY A 500 -40.50 -8.42 -39.11
N LYS A 501 -40.12 -9.05 -37.99
CA LYS A 501 -40.64 -10.35 -37.56
C LYS A 501 -41.76 -10.20 -36.54
N THR A 502 -42.79 -11.04 -36.64
CA THR A 502 -43.86 -11.14 -35.65
C THR A 502 -43.32 -11.88 -34.41
N LEU A 503 -43.42 -11.25 -33.25
CA LEU A 503 -43.01 -11.81 -31.98
C LEU A 503 -44.17 -12.47 -31.22
N LYS A 504 -45.36 -11.88 -31.32
CA LYS A 504 -46.56 -12.35 -30.63
C LYS A 504 -47.80 -11.88 -31.39
N THR A 505 -48.82 -12.70 -31.41
CA THR A 505 -50.18 -12.32 -31.76
C THR A 505 -51.11 -12.69 -30.61
N MET A 506 -52.12 -11.87 -30.37
CA MET A 506 -53.15 -12.16 -29.39
C MET A 506 -54.48 -11.63 -29.88
N THR A 507 -55.56 -12.32 -29.54
CA THR A 507 -56.91 -11.87 -29.80
C THR A 507 -57.50 -11.26 -28.54
N VAL A 508 -58.06 -10.09 -28.67
CA VAL A 508 -58.59 -9.30 -27.55
C VAL A 508 -60.03 -8.88 -27.84
N ALA A 509 -60.77 -8.63 -26.78
CA ALA A 509 -62.12 -8.08 -26.90
C ALA A 509 -62.13 -6.67 -27.48
N ASP A 510 -63.23 -6.25 -28.05
CA ASP A 510 -63.45 -4.85 -28.41
C ASP A 510 -63.30 -3.95 -27.19
N GLY A 511 -62.52 -2.86 -27.37
CA GLY A 511 -62.20 -1.94 -26.29
C GLY A 511 -61.08 -2.38 -25.31
N TYR A 512 -60.41 -3.50 -25.56
CA TYR A 512 -59.31 -3.99 -24.71
C TYR A 512 -58.13 -3.03 -24.73
N VAL A 513 -57.67 -2.63 -23.56
CA VAL A 513 -56.46 -1.81 -23.40
C VAL A 513 -55.29 -2.75 -23.05
N LEU A 514 -54.25 -2.72 -23.87
CA LEU A 514 -53.08 -3.60 -23.69
C LEU A 514 -52.38 -3.29 -22.36
N LYS A 515 -52.11 -4.33 -21.57
CA LYS A 515 -51.37 -4.28 -20.30
C LYS A 515 -49.88 -4.46 -20.56
N THR A 516 -49.04 -4.07 -19.62
CA THR A 516 -47.58 -4.23 -19.74
C THR A 516 -47.19 -5.69 -19.97
N SER A 517 -47.93 -6.65 -19.40
CA SER A 517 -47.71 -8.10 -19.56
C SER A 517 -48.09 -8.62 -20.95
N ASP A 518 -48.81 -7.87 -21.74
CA ASP A 518 -49.21 -8.29 -23.08
C ASP A 518 -48.09 -8.11 -24.11
N TYR A 519 -47.18 -7.17 -23.83
CA TYR A 519 -46.07 -6.87 -24.71
C TYR A 519 -44.95 -7.93 -24.58
N PRO A 520 -44.52 -8.54 -25.69
CA PRO A 520 -43.45 -9.52 -25.67
C PRO A 520 -42.09 -8.84 -25.42
N ALA A 521 -41.11 -9.61 -24.96
CA ALA A 521 -39.75 -9.11 -24.84
C ALA A 521 -39.22 -8.65 -26.21
N ILE A 522 -38.62 -7.47 -26.23
CA ILE A 522 -38.05 -6.92 -27.48
C ILE A 522 -36.69 -7.60 -27.72
N PRO A 523 -36.43 -8.17 -28.89
CA PRO A 523 -35.13 -8.76 -29.22
C PRO A 523 -33.99 -7.72 -29.06
N LYS A 524 -32.95 -8.07 -28.42
CA LYS A 524 -31.76 -7.21 -28.26
C LYS A 524 -31.14 -6.92 -29.62
N ARG A 525 -30.75 -5.68 -29.83
CA ARG A 525 -30.00 -5.23 -30.99
C ARG A 525 -28.79 -4.45 -30.50
N ALA A 526 -27.61 -4.91 -30.87
CA ALA A 526 -26.36 -4.31 -30.41
C ALA A 526 -26.33 -2.80 -30.77
N GLY A 527 -26.11 -1.97 -29.73
CA GLY A 527 -26.03 -0.53 -29.85
C GLY A 527 -27.38 0.18 -29.96
N TYR A 528 -28.49 -0.49 -29.63
CA TYR A 528 -29.82 0.10 -29.63
C TYR A 528 -30.67 -0.36 -28.44
N THR A 529 -31.39 0.57 -27.86
CA THR A 529 -32.44 0.28 -26.88
C THR A 529 -33.79 0.23 -27.56
N GLY A 530 -34.51 -0.88 -27.36
CA GLY A 530 -35.83 -1.10 -27.95
C GLY A 530 -36.97 -0.73 -27.02
N SER A 531 -38.04 -0.14 -27.52
CA SER A 531 -39.25 0.15 -26.74
C SER A 531 -40.52 -0.14 -27.56
N TRP A 532 -41.60 -0.46 -26.87
CA TRP A 532 -42.93 -0.58 -27.48
C TRP A 532 -43.65 0.77 -27.40
N PRO A 533 -44.26 1.25 -28.52
CA PRO A 533 -45.13 2.41 -28.46
C PRO A 533 -46.40 2.08 -27.65
N LYS A 534 -46.87 3.04 -26.87
CA LYS A 534 -48.15 2.92 -26.15
C LYS A 534 -49.31 3.00 -27.16
N THR A 535 -50.31 2.13 -26.97
CA THR A 535 -51.55 2.10 -27.76
C THR A 535 -52.76 2.39 -26.88
N GLY A 536 -53.78 2.94 -27.45
CA GLY A 536 -55.11 3.08 -26.81
C GLY A 536 -55.88 1.76 -26.75
N ALA A 537 -57.21 1.86 -26.51
CA ALA A 537 -58.10 0.71 -26.56
C ALA A 537 -58.17 0.12 -27.98
N ILE A 538 -58.19 -1.20 -28.09
CA ILE A 538 -58.20 -1.94 -29.36
C ILE A 538 -59.64 -2.11 -29.87
N HIS A 539 -59.96 -1.47 -30.98
CA HIS A 539 -61.27 -1.53 -31.66
C HIS A 539 -61.18 -2.10 -33.07
N ALA A 540 -59.99 -2.58 -33.49
CA ALA A 540 -59.73 -3.18 -34.78
C ALA A 540 -58.47 -4.03 -34.73
N ASN A 541 -58.25 -4.89 -35.73
CA ASN A 541 -56.99 -5.63 -35.85
C ASN A 541 -55.80 -4.65 -35.90
N THR A 542 -54.87 -4.73 -34.96
CA THR A 542 -53.81 -3.75 -34.74
C THR A 542 -52.45 -4.41 -34.82
N THR A 543 -51.49 -3.76 -35.51
CA THR A 543 -50.07 -4.16 -35.49
C THR A 543 -49.25 -3.10 -34.76
N ILE A 544 -48.47 -3.55 -33.74
CA ILE A 544 -47.58 -2.73 -32.93
C ILE A 544 -46.15 -3.12 -33.26
N THR A 545 -45.34 -2.15 -33.67
CA THR A 545 -43.94 -2.40 -34.06
C THR A 545 -43.01 -1.76 -33.06
N ALA A 546 -42.01 -2.51 -32.56
CA ALA A 546 -41.01 -2.00 -31.66
C ALA A 546 -40.11 -0.95 -32.32
N VAL A 547 -39.81 0.09 -31.58
CA VAL A 547 -38.92 1.18 -31.98
C VAL A 547 -37.56 0.96 -31.31
N TYR A 548 -36.49 1.11 -32.08
CA TYR A 548 -35.11 0.98 -31.58
C TYR A 548 -34.39 2.33 -31.67
N THR A 549 -33.93 2.81 -30.55
CA THR A 549 -33.14 4.05 -30.45
C THR A 549 -31.67 3.68 -30.29
N LYS A 550 -30.80 4.32 -31.04
CA LYS A 550 -29.37 4.07 -31.02
C LYS A 550 -28.77 4.55 -29.69
N ASP A 551 -28.00 3.70 -29.02
CA ASP A 551 -27.31 4.05 -27.79
C ASP A 551 -26.13 4.98 -28.12
N SER A 552 -25.99 6.09 -27.38
CA SER A 552 -24.85 7.00 -27.53
C SER A 552 -23.62 6.36 -26.94
N GLY A 553 -22.71 5.91 -27.79
CA GLY A 553 -21.49 5.22 -27.38
C GLY A 553 -20.50 6.14 -26.65
N ILE A 554 -20.03 5.68 -25.54
CA ILE A 554 -18.84 6.23 -24.87
C ILE A 554 -17.62 5.61 -25.55
N VAL A 555 -16.78 6.45 -26.11
CA VAL A 555 -15.51 6.07 -26.75
C VAL A 555 -14.47 5.89 -25.64
N ILE A 556 -13.93 4.69 -25.48
CA ILE A 556 -12.75 4.42 -24.65
C ILE A 556 -11.52 4.55 -25.56
N PRO A 557 -10.55 5.41 -25.24
CA PRO A 557 -9.30 5.46 -25.99
C PRO A 557 -8.38 4.31 -25.61
N THR A 558 -7.84 3.65 -26.61
CA THR A 558 -6.81 2.63 -26.50
C THR A 558 -5.45 3.25 -26.18
N GLN A 559 -4.73 2.59 -25.31
CA GLN A 559 -3.38 2.85 -24.82
C GLN A 559 -2.31 2.58 -25.90
N PRO A 560 -1.18 3.28 -25.86
CA PRO A 560 0.06 2.79 -26.44
C PRO A 560 1.06 2.32 -25.39
N THR A 561 1.74 1.29 -25.74
CA THR A 561 2.68 0.50 -24.97
C THR A 561 4.09 1.09 -24.96
N SER A 562 4.72 1.06 -23.84
CA SER A 562 6.13 0.73 -23.40
C SER A 562 7.31 1.00 -24.36
N PRO A 563 8.55 1.07 -23.91
CA PRO A 563 9.31 0.39 -22.87
C PRO A 563 10.31 1.28 -22.11
N GLY A 564 10.88 0.84 -21.16
CA GLY A 564 11.82 -0.06 -20.57
C GLY A 564 12.99 0.64 -19.97
N GLU A 565 13.33 0.31 -18.87
CA GLU A 565 14.50 -0.35 -18.31
C GLU A 565 15.59 0.57 -17.76
N ILE A 566 16.38 0.26 -16.91
CA ILE A 566 17.36 -0.61 -16.30
C ILE A 566 17.97 -0.04 -15.06
N MET A 567 18.09 -0.94 -14.10
CA MET A 567 19.33 -1.49 -13.48
C MET A 567 20.13 -0.49 -12.68
N SER A 568 20.68 -0.81 -11.69
CA SER A 568 21.31 -1.95 -11.04
C SER A 568 21.24 -1.72 -9.55
N GLY A 569 21.12 -2.68 -8.73
CA GLY A 569 22.20 -3.61 -8.43
C GLY A 569 23.25 -2.90 -7.62
N GLY A 570 23.14 -2.97 -6.37
CA GLY A 570 24.17 -2.66 -5.42
C GLY A 570 23.82 -3.50 -4.22
N GLU A 571 24.37 -4.69 -4.23
CA GLU A 571 24.61 -5.48 -3.03
C GLU A 571 25.40 -4.63 -2.05
N GLY A 572 25.23 -4.96 -0.80
CA GLY A 572 26.21 -4.60 0.17
C GLY A 572 25.57 -4.09 1.44
N GLU A 573 25.38 -5.09 2.21
CA GLU A 573 25.49 -5.25 3.67
C GLU A 573 24.45 -4.57 4.51
#